data_fcd2cfd8314a40857feea7c6a5c41979
#
_entry.id   fcd2cfd8314a40857feea7c6a5c41979
#
_cell.length_a   1.000
_cell.length_b   1.000
_cell.length_c   1.000
_cell.angle_alpha   90.00
_cell.angle_beta   90.00
_cell.angle_gamma   90.00
#
_symmetry.space_group_name_H-M   'P 1'
#
loop_
_entity.id
_entity.type
_entity.pdbx_description
1 polymer ?
#
loop_
_entity_poly.entity_id
_entity_poly.type
_entity_poly.pdbx_seq_one_letter_code
_entity_poly.pdbx_strand_id
1 'polypeptide(L)' 'MAYYESAEGIEISKERAICEIEKHGCDIDQFLHEVGEKEEYEAQEVLAWLGY' A
#
# COMPACT_ATOMS: atom_id res chain seq x y z
N MET A 1 15.97 3.44 -11.84
CA MET A 1 15.03 4.19 -11.00
C MET A 1 14.31 3.26 -10.06
N ALA A 2 14.21 3.64 -8.81
CA ALA A 2 13.53 2.79 -7.83
C ALA A 2 12.02 2.91 -7.99
N TYR A 3 11.35 1.77 -7.92
CA TYR A 3 9.90 1.70 -7.99
C TYR A 3 9.25 2.55 -6.89
N TYR A 4 9.85 2.52 -5.70
CA TYR A 4 9.39 3.27 -4.56
C TYR A 4 9.33 4.78 -4.84
N GLU A 5 10.38 5.30 -5.46
CA GLU A 5 10.47 6.72 -5.76
C GLU A 5 9.42 7.17 -6.76
N SER A 6 9.09 6.32 -7.73
CA SER A 6 8.10 6.68 -8.74
C SER A 6 6.67 6.71 -8.18
N ALA A 7 6.47 6.18 -6.99
CA ALA A 7 5.16 6.18 -6.33
C ALA A 7 4.95 7.39 -5.43
N GLU A 8 5.96 8.25 -5.29
CA GLU A 8 5.86 9.41 -4.41
C GLU A 8 4.77 10.37 -4.89
N GLY A 9 3.89 10.78 -3.97
CA GLY A 9 2.83 11.72 -4.28
C GLY A 9 1.62 11.11 -4.97
N ILE A 10 1.63 9.80 -5.19
CA ILE A 10 0.50 9.13 -5.84
C ILE A 10 -0.42 8.54 -4.77
N GLU A 11 -1.71 8.85 -4.89
CA GLU A 11 -2.70 8.26 -4.00
C GLU A 11 -3.48 7.18 -4.74
N ILE A 12 -3.78 6.09 -4.05
CA ILE A 12 -4.53 4.98 -4.61
C ILE A 12 -5.72 4.68 -3.71
N SER A 13 -6.76 4.09 -4.30
CA SER A 13 -7.95 3.73 -3.55
C SER A 13 -7.66 2.58 -2.59
N LYS A 14 -8.52 2.43 -1.58
CA LYS A 14 -8.42 1.31 -0.65
C LYS A 14 -8.43 -0.03 -1.39
N GLU A 15 -9.32 -0.14 -2.38
CA GLU A 15 -9.41 -1.38 -3.16
C GLU A 15 -8.11 -1.69 -3.88
N ARG A 16 -7.48 -0.68 -4.43
CA ARG A 16 -6.20 -0.85 -5.12
C ARG A 16 -5.11 -1.27 -4.13
N ALA A 17 -5.08 -0.63 -2.96
CA ALA A 17 -4.11 -0.98 -1.93
C ALA A 17 -4.26 -2.43 -1.51
N ILE A 18 -5.50 -2.86 -1.28
CA ILE A 18 -5.80 -4.25 -0.89
C ILE A 18 -5.34 -5.21 -1.98
N CYS A 19 -5.60 -4.86 -3.25
CA CYS A 19 -5.19 -5.67 -4.38
C CYS A 19 -3.68 -5.87 -4.41
N GLU A 20 -2.91 -4.81 -4.17
CA GLU A 20 -1.45 -4.90 -4.14
C GLU A 20 -0.97 -5.79 -3.01
N ILE A 21 -1.58 -5.66 -1.84
CA ILE A 21 -1.20 -6.47 -0.68
C ILE A 21 -1.49 -7.95 -0.93
N GLU A 22 -2.62 -8.24 -1.55
CA GLU A 22 -2.96 -9.62 -1.90
C GLU A 22 -1.97 -10.22 -2.89
N LYS A 23 -1.55 -9.42 -3.86
CA LYS A 23 -0.56 -9.87 -4.84
C LYS A 23 0.74 -10.28 -4.18
N HIS A 24 1.10 -9.62 -3.09
CA HIS A 24 2.33 -9.92 -2.37
C HIS A 24 2.15 -11.01 -1.32
N GLY A 25 0.92 -11.54 -1.20
CA GLY A 25 0.65 -12.61 -0.25
C GLY A 25 0.67 -12.19 1.20
N CYS A 26 0.48 -10.91 1.46
CA CYS A 26 0.47 -10.39 2.82
C CYS A 26 -0.93 -10.34 3.40
N ASP A 27 -1.00 -10.25 4.74
CA ASP A 27 -2.26 -10.23 5.47
C ASP A 27 -2.90 -8.85 5.42
N ILE A 28 -4.06 -8.76 4.79
CA ILE A 28 -4.79 -7.50 4.67
C ILE A 28 -5.23 -6.97 6.03
N ASP A 29 -5.68 -7.85 6.91
CA ASP A 29 -6.13 -7.46 8.24
C ASP A 29 -4.98 -6.81 9.01
N GLN A 30 -3.78 -7.36 8.89
CA GLN A 30 -2.61 -6.79 9.54
C GLN A 30 -2.29 -5.41 8.98
N PHE A 31 -2.37 -5.25 7.67
CA PHE A 31 -2.15 -3.96 7.03
C PHE A 31 -3.13 -2.92 7.56
N LEU A 32 -4.41 -3.27 7.61
CA LEU A 32 -5.44 -2.35 8.08
C LEU A 32 -5.27 -2.02 9.56
N HIS A 33 -4.76 -2.97 10.35
CA HIS A 33 -4.50 -2.75 11.76
C HIS A 33 -3.32 -1.81 11.98
N GLU A 34 -2.26 -1.97 11.21
CA GLU A 34 -1.04 -1.19 11.38
C GLU A 34 -1.11 0.19 10.73
N VAL A 35 -1.67 0.27 9.55
CA VAL A 35 -1.75 1.53 8.80
C VAL A 35 -3.05 2.26 9.05
N GLY A 36 -4.11 1.52 9.35
CA GLY A 36 -5.43 2.08 9.57
C GLY A 36 -6.31 1.94 8.34
N GLU A 37 -7.61 1.97 8.57
CA GLU A 37 -8.58 1.87 7.49
C GLU A 37 -8.87 3.26 6.95
N LYS A 38 -8.58 3.47 5.68
CA LYS A 38 -8.76 4.75 5.01
C LYS A 38 -9.44 4.51 3.67
N GLU A 39 -10.03 5.56 3.11
CA GLU A 39 -10.62 5.47 1.78
C GLU A 39 -9.55 5.49 0.69
N GLU A 40 -8.45 6.18 0.98
CA GLU A 40 -7.33 6.29 0.06
C GLU A 40 -6.02 6.17 0.81
N TYR A 41 -5.01 5.63 0.13
CA TYR A 41 -3.68 5.46 0.70
C TYR A 41 -2.66 6.08 -0.23
N GLU A 42 -1.57 6.58 0.34
CA GLU A 42 -0.45 7.02 -0.46
C GLU A 42 0.27 5.76 -0.96
N ALA A 43 0.51 5.69 -2.28
CA ALA A 43 1.14 4.51 -2.86
C ALA A 43 2.49 4.22 -2.22
N GLN A 44 3.26 5.27 -1.91
CA GLN A 44 4.56 5.10 -1.26
C GLN A 44 4.43 4.45 0.10
N GLU A 45 3.38 4.80 0.85
CA GLU A 45 3.11 4.21 2.16
C GLU A 45 2.83 2.71 2.05
N VAL A 46 2.03 2.34 1.06
CA VAL A 46 1.72 0.92 0.82
C VAL A 46 2.97 0.14 0.44
N LEU A 47 3.77 0.71 -0.45
CA LEU A 47 5.01 0.07 -0.88
C LEU A 47 6.00 -0.07 0.27
N ALA A 48 6.10 0.95 1.11
CA ALA A 48 6.97 0.91 2.28
C ALA A 48 6.54 -0.21 3.24
N TRP A 49 5.24 -0.35 3.44
CA TRP A 49 4.72 -1.41 4.29
C TRP A 49 5.04 -2.79 3.70
N LEU A 50 5.01 -2.91 2.38
CA LEU A 50 5.33 -4.16 1.69
C LEU A 50 6.82 -4.47 1.65
N GLY A 51 7.67 -3.52 2.01
CA GLY A 51 9.11 -3.73 2.09
C GLY A 51 9.93 -3.26 0.90
N TYR A 52 9.36 -2.39 0.09
CA TYR A 52 10.11 -1.81 -1.04
C TYR A 52 11.02 -0.69 -0.62
#